data_72da80bdf4665aaaa3e33a4a54545150
#
_entry.id   72da80bdf4665aaaa3e33a4a54545150
#
_cell.length_a   1.000
_cell.length_b   1.000
_cell.length_c   1.000
_cell.angle_alpha   90.00
_cell.angle_beta   90.00
_cell.angle_gamma   90.00
#
_symmetry.space_group_name_H-M   'P 1'
#
loop_
_entity.id
_entity.type
_entity.pdbx_description
1 polymer ?
#
loop_
_entity_poly.entity_id
_entity_poly.type
_entity_poly.pdbx_seq_one_letter_code
_entity_poly.pdbx_strand_id
1 'polypeptide(L)'
;MKTNIMGTAVATVQQMQSYIQKVNPAVPKSVIDMVEYYISEGKTEGVRGDIAFAQSCLETGNFTFNGSAVTLDQNNFAGIGVTKNGMKGNSFSHPWIGIRAQIQHLKAYASNEKLYGVCVDPRFCYVKRGIAPYVEWLGIRENPQGGGWAAGKNYGSKILEILAKIIAMPEVNKEDVTMNLNTSLISNNNSYANQVPKYIVIHNTDNFAKGANAKAHAKAQHDGNFSGYSAHVYVDDTEAYQATPFNRGAWHVGVNYGGGLFGICNNHNSIGIEMCVQAGYNYDKAFQNTVEICKMLMQKFGIDADHVVSHYDVCAKNCPSAIRAKGDWNRFKQLIGAKTTATTVDKYYRIRKSWPDSKSQIGAYKSLENAKKEWKQGYTIY
;
A
#
# COMPACT_ATOMS: atom_id res chain seq x y z
N MET A 1 20.46 -27.29 3.28
CA MET A 1 19.08 -27.11 2.74
C MET A 1 19.08 -25.86 1.91
N LYS A 2 18.45 -25.81 0.73
CA LYS A 2 18.40 -24.60 -0.12
C LYS A 2 17.18 -23.75 0.24
N THR A 3 17.29 -22.44 0.04
CA THR A 3 16.26 -21.47 0.43
C THR A 3 15.44 -21.07 -0.80
N ASN A 4 14.16 -21.41 -0.81
CA ASN A 4 13.23 -21.04 -1.88
C ASN A 4 13.03 -19.53 -1.95
N ILE A 5 13.01 -18.99 -3.17
CA ILE A 5 12.64 -17.58 -3.45
C ILE A 5 11.13 -17.42 -3.41
N MET A 6 10.40 -18.41 -3.95
CA MET A 6 8.93 -18.42 -3.86
C MET A 6 8.47 -18.80 -2.46
N GLY A 7 7.38 -18.17 -2.01
CA GLY A 7 6.76 -18.43 -0.70
C GLY A 7 6.42 -17.17 0.07
N THR A 8 6.11 -17.36 1.36
CA THR A 8 5.79 -16.25 2.29
C THR A 8 7.05 -15.76 2.98
N ALA A 9 7.18 -14.46 3.16
CA ALA A 9 8.26 -13.85 3.94
C ALA A 9 8.29 -14.41 5.37
N VAL A 10 9.48 -14.62 5.91
CA VAL A 10 9.71 -15.06 7.29
C VAL A 10 9.97 -13.85 8.19
N ALA A 11 10.73 -12.86 7.69
CA ALA A 11 10.96 -11.64 8.44
C ALA A 11 9.75 -10.70 8.37
N THR A 12 9.49 -10.02 9.48
CA THR A 12 8.44 -8.99 9.57
C THR A 12 8.92 -7.66 9.02
N VAL A 13 7.99 -6.77 8.63
CA VAL A 13 8.30 -5.38 8.24
C VAL A 13 9.13 -4.69 9.32
N GLN A 14 8.76 -4.88 10.57
CA GLN A 14 9.45 -4.26 11.72
C GLN A 14 10.89 -4.75 11.88
N GLN A 15 11.14 -6.06 11.73
CA GLN A 15 12.50 -6.60 11.74
C GLN A 15 13.35 -6.00 10.62
N MET A 16 12.80 -5.86 9.41
CA MET A 16 13.48 -5.23 8.28
C MET A 16 13.76 -3.74 8.53
N GLN A 17 12.79 -2.99 9.07
CA GLN A 17 12.96 -1.58 9.45
C GLN A 17 14.02 -1.42 10.56
N SER A 18 13.96 -2.23 11.61
CA SER A 18 14.92 -2.21 12.70
C SER A 18 16.33 -2.56 12.22
N TYR A 19 16.45 -3.53 11.31
CA TYR A 19 17.74 -3.88 10.71
C TYR A 19 18.34 -2.71 9.95
N ILE A 20 17.57 -2.09 9.03
CA ILE A 20 18.12 -1.02 8.20
C ILE A 20 18.49 0.22 9.02
N GLN A 21 17.69 0.57 10.02
CA GLN A 21 18.02 1.67 10.95
C GLN A 21 19.29 1.38 11.76
N LYS A 22 19.53 0.13 12.14
CA LYS A 22 20.72 -0.30 12.87
C LYS A 22 21.99 -0.22 12.02
N VAL A 23 21.93 -0.69 10.76
CA VAL A 23 23.12 -0.78 9.89
C VAL A 23 23.38 0.50 9.11
N ASN A 24 22.36 1.36 8.94
CA ASN A 24 22.45 2.68 8.33
C ASN A 24 21.66 3.68 9.19
N PRO A 25 22.24 4.22 10.28
CA PRO A 25 21.56 5.19 11.14
C PRO A 25 21.12 6.47 10.44
N ALA A 26 21.72 6.80 9.30
CA ALA A 26 21.37 7.96 8.47
C ALA A 26 20.34 7.63 7.36
N VAL A 27 19.76 6.42 7.40
CA VAL A 27 18.77 6.01 6.38
C VAL A 27 17.61 7.00 6.32
N PRO A 28 17.24 7.49 5.12
CA PRO A 28 16.10 8.39 4.99
C PRO A 28 14.79 7.73 5.45
N LYS A 29 13.91 8.52 6.07
CA LYS A 29 12.58 8.04 6.48
C LYS A 29 11.80 7.40 5.33
N SER A 30 11.91 7.93 4.11
CA SER A 30 11.27 7.39 2.92
C SER A 30 11.68 5.93 2.62
N VAL A 31 12.92 5.54 2.95
CA VAL A 31 13.39 4.16 2.83
C VAL A 31 12.75 3.27 3.90
N ILE A 32 12.62 3.76 5.13
CA ILE A 32 11.95 3.04 6.22
C ILE A 32 10.48 2.80 5.86
N ASP A 33 9.82 3.83 5.34
CA ASP A 33 8.39 3.79 5.00
C ASP A 33 8.10 2.84 3.82
N MET A 34 9.03 2.71 2.85
CA MET A 34 8.83 1.82 1.70
C MET A 34 9.06 0.33 2.01
N VAL A 35 9.60 -0.03 3.17
CA VAL A 35 9.91 -1.44 3.53
C VAL A 35 8.68 -2.34 3.45
N GLU A 36 7.52 -1.84 3.80
CA GLU A 36 6.26 -2.59 3.70
C GLU A 36 5.90 -3.04 2.29
N TYR A 37 6.36 -2.30 1.25
CA TYR A 37 6.10 -2.67 -0.14
C TYR A 37 6.78 -3.98 -0.54
N TYR A 38 7.90 -4.35 0.08
CA TYR A 38 8.52 -5.66 -0.16
C TYR A 38 7.60 -6.80 0.25
N ILE A 39 6.92 -6.66 1.38
CA ILE A 39 5.99 -7.68 1.88
C ILE A 39 4.71 -7.70 1.05
N SER A 40 4.12 -6.55 0.74
CA SER A 40 2.86 -6.47 0.00
C SER A 40 3.03 -6.91 -1.46
N GLU A 41 4.08 -6.47 -2.15
CA GLU A 41 4.36 -6.88 -3.52
C GLU A 41 4.82 -8.35 -3.59
N GLY A 42 5.62 -8.79 -2.61
CA GLY A 42 6.02 -10.19 -2.48
C GLY A 42 4.82 -11.11 -2.31
N LYS A 43 3.87 -10.75 -1.43
CA LYS A 43 2.62 -11.49 -1.23
C LYS A 43 1.78 -11.56 -2.52
N THR A 44 1.71 -10.47 -3.27
CA THR A 44 0.97 -10.40 -4.53
C THR A 44 1.51 -11.39 -5.55
N GLU A 45 2.83 -11.51 -5.68
CA GLU A 45 3.46 -12.38 -6.69
C GLU A 45 3.85 -13.77 -6.16
N GLY A 46 3.63 -14.06 -4.88
CA GLY A 46 4.04 -15.31 -4.24
C GLY A 46 5.55 -15.44 -4.03
N VAL A 47 6.26 -14.31 -3.97
CA VAL A 47 7.70 -14.21 -3.76
C VAL A 47 7.99 -13.77 -2.32
N ARG A 48 9.03 -14.30 -1.72
CA ARG A 48 9.50 -13.88 -0.41
C ARG A 48 10.04 -12.44 -0.43
N GLY A 49 9.24 -11.49 0.06
CA GLY A 49 9.58 -10.08 0.10
C GLY A 49 10.79 -9.76 0.99
N ASP A 50 11.00 -10.54 2.05
CA ASP A 50 12.17 -10.43 2.93
C ASP A 50 13.48 -10.78 2.20
N ILE A 51 13.46 -11.73 1.27
CA ILE A 51 14.60 -12.03 0.40
C ILE A 51 14.88 -10.85 -0.56
N ALA A 52 13.83 -10.28 -1.16
CA ALA A 52 13.98 -9.11 -2.02
C ALA A 52 14.56 -7.91 -1.26
N PHE A 53 14.11 -7.67 -0.03
CA PHE A 53 14.67 -6.61 0.82
C PHE A 53 16.14 -6.88 1.19
N ALA A 54 16.49 -8.10 1.59
CA ALA A 54 17.88 -8.49 1.87
C ALA A 54 18.77 -8.32 0.63
N GLN A 55 18.25 -8.64 -0.56
CA GLN A 55 18.95 -8.38 -1.82
C GLN A 55 19.15 -6.88 -2.04
N SER A 56 18.13 -6.04 -1.82
CA SER A 56 18.27 -4.58 -1.95
C SER A 56 19.31 -4.02 -0.97
N CYS A 57 19.37 -4.53 0.24
CA CYS A 57 20.43 -4.16 1.19
C CYS A 57 21.83 -4.49 0.63
N LEU A 58 21.97 -5.64 -0.04
CA LEU A 58 23.25 -6.01 -0.67
C LEU A 58 23.60 -5.09 -1.86
N GLU A 59 22.65 -4.86 -2.78
CA GLU A 59 22.86 -4.12 -4.02
C GLU A 59 23.11 -2.63 -3.82
N THR A 60 22.54 -2.05 -2.77
CA THR A 60 22.62 -0.61 -2.47
C THR A 60 23.57 -0.27 -1.33
N GLY A 61 24.27 -1.25 -0.78
CA GLY A 61 25.11 -1.06 0.42
C GLY A 61 24.27 -0.58 1.61
N ASN A 62 23.20 -1.29 1.94
CA ASN A 62 22.23 -0.90 2.97
C ASN A 62 21.61 0.49 2.73
N PHE A 63 21.19 0.76 1.50
CA PHE A 63 20.58 2.02 1.06
C PHE A 63 21.45 3.26 1.27
N THR A 64 22.78 3.10 1.33
CA THR A 64 23.73 4.23 1.24
C THR A 64 24.00 4.63 -0.20
N PHE A 65 23.82 3.71 -1.14
CA PHE A 65 24.14 3.83 -2.57
C PHE A 65 25.61 4.14 -2.87
N ASN A 66 26.49 4.05 -1.88
CA ASN A 66 27.92 4.26 -2.07
C ASN A 66 28.51 3.18 -2.99
N GLY A 67 29.05 3.61 -4.14
CA GLY A 67 29.57 2.69 -5.16
C GLY A 67 28.51 1.91 -5.93
N SER A 68 27.22 2.19 -5.74
CA SER A 68 26.13 1.61 -6.52
C SER A 68 26.02 2.25 -7.90
N ALA A 69 25.61 1.47 -8.90
CA ALA A 69 25.32 1.96 -10.25
C ALA A 69 23.96 2.69 -10.34
N VAL A 70 23.16 2.64 -9.30
CA VAL A 70 21.85 3.29 -9.17
C VAL A 70 21.81 4.21 -7.96
N THR A 71 20.87 5.14 -7.95
CA THR A 71 20.68 6.13 -6.89
C THR A 71 19.25 6.01 -6.30
N LEU A 72 19.04 6.61 -5.13
CA LEU A 72 17.75 6.52 -4.42
C LEU A 72 16.57 7.09 -5.25
N ASP A 73 16.80 8.20 -5.95
CA ASP A 73 15.79 8.87 -6.79
C ASP A 73 15.35 8.05 -8.01
N GLN A 74 16.13 7.07 -8.42
CA GLN A 74 15.75 6.13 -9.47
C GLN A 74 14.69 5.11 -9.00
N ASN A 75 14.42 4.99 -7.70
CA ASN A 75 13.54 3.96 -7.14
C ASN A 75 13.91 2.53 -7.60
N ASN A 76 15.20 2.29 -7.86
CA ASN A 76 15.74 1.02 -8.33
C ASN A 76 16.67 0.46 -7.25
N PHE A 77 16.19 -0.48 -6.48
CA PHE A 77 16.90 -0.99 -5.30
C PHE A 77 17.64 -2.30 -5.54
N ALA A 78 17.66 -2.76 -6.79
CA ALA A 78 18.25 -4.04 -7.18
C ALA A 78 19.09 -3.97 -8.45
N GLY A 79 19.45 -2.76 -8.90
CA GLY A 79 20.31 -2.57 -10.09
C GLY A 79 19.67 -3.06 -11.39
N ILE A 80 18.33 -3.11 -11.50
CA ILE A 80 17.64 -3.56 -12.71
C ILE A 80 18.09 -2.70 -13.90
N GLY A 81 18.53 -3.36 -14.99
CA GLY A 81 18.99 -2.68 -16.21
C GLY A 81 20.47 -2.33 -16.21
N VAL A 82 21.21 -2.55 -15.14
CA VAL A 82 22.69 -2.42 -15.11
C VAL A 82 23.31 -3.69 -15.69
N THR A 83 23.62 -3.68 -16.98
CA THR A 83 24.17 -4.84 -17.69
C THR A 83 25.67 -4.73 -17.99
N LYS A 84 26.25 -3.55 -17.79
CA LYS A 84 27.68 -3.27 -17.99
C LYS A 84 28.14 -2.19 -17.00
N ASN A 85 29.43 -2.19 -16.67
CA ASN A 85 30.04 -1.11 -15.88
C ASN A 85 29.78 0.26 -16.51
N GLY A 86 29.41 1.24 -15.69
CA GLY A 86 29.12 2.60 -16.13
C GLY A 86 27.73 2.83 -16.70
N MET A 87 26.88 1.80 -16.82
CA MET A 87 25.47 1.99 -17.20
C MET A 87 24.65 2.44 -16.01
N LYS A 88 23.81 3.45 -16.25
CA LYS A 88 22.72 3.78 -15.33
C LYS A 88 21.64 2.71 -15.46
N GLY A 89 21.20 2.16 -14.33
CA GLY A 89 20.06 1.24 -14.30
C GLY A 89 18.74 1.94 -14.70
N ASN A 90 17.68 1.16 -14.77
CA ASN A 90 16.34 1.69 -15.00
C ASN A 90 15.90 2.63 -13.85
N SER A 91 15.01 3.57 -14.17
CA SER A 91 14.33 4.42 -13.18
C SER A 91 12.84 4.10 -13.15
N PHE A 92 12.25 4.16 -11.96
CA PHE A 92 10.83 3.92 -11.74
C PHE A 92 10.18 5.15 -11.12
N SER A 93 8.92 5.41 -11.46
CA SER A 93 8.23 6.62 -11.01
C SER A 93 7.92 6.64 -9.52
N HIS A 94 7.89 5.47 -8.86
CA HIS A 94 7.58 5.35 -7.43
C HIS A 94 8.36 4.17 -6.82
N PRO A 95 8.70 4.22 -5.51
CA PRO A 95 9.40 3.14 -4.82
C PRO A 95 8.71 1.77 -4.97
N TRP A 96 7.37 1.72 -4.81
CA TRP A 96 6.63 0.48 -4.92
C TRP A 96 6.69 -0.14 -6.33
N ILE A 97 6.83 0.69 -7.40
CA ILE A 97 6.98 0.18 -8.77
C ILE A 97 8.35 -0.48 -8.95
N GLY A 98 9.41 0.14 -8.42
CA GLY A 98 10.76 -0.45 -8.47
C GLY A 98 10.85 -1.74 -7.66
N ILE A 99 10.22 -1.78 -6.49
CA ILE A 99 10.15 -3.00 -5.66
C ILE A 99 9.33 -4.08 -6.38
N ARG A 100 8.18 -3.75 -6.98
CA ARG A 100 7.41 -4.69 -7.80
C ARG A 100 8.24 -5.23 -8.96
N ALA A 101 8.98 -4.38 -9.66
CA ALA A 101 9.86 -4.81 -10.75
C ALA A 101 10.90 -5.82 -10.26
N GLN A 102 11.52 -5.60 -9.10
CA GLN A 102 12.45 -6.53 -8.49
C GLN A 102 11.78 -7.87 -8.11
N ILE A 103 10.62 -7.81 -7.47
CA ILE A 103 9.83 -9.00 -7.10
C ILE A 103 9.47 -9.81 -8.35
N GLN A 104 9.03 -9.15 -9.42
CA GLN A 104 8.70 -9.82 -10.69
C GLN A 104 9.94 -10.42 -11.35
N HIS A 105 11.09 -9.76 -11.26
CA HIS A 105 12.34 -10.26 -11.76
C HIS A 105 12.83 -11.52 -10.99
N LEU A 106 12.69 -11.50 -9.65
CA LEU A 106 12.93 -12.67 -8.80
C LEU A 106 11.99 -13.82 -9.14
N LYS A 107 10.71 -13.55 -9.37
CA LYS A 107 9.75 -14.56 -9.83
C LYS A 107 10.13 -15.13 -11.18
N ALA A 108 10.65 -14.30 -12.09
CA ALA A 108 11.12 -14.77 -13.38
C ALA A 108 12.25 -15.80 -13.22
N TYR A 109 13.22 -15.55 -12.36
CA TYR A 109 14.27 -16.52 -12.06
C TYR A 109 13.75 -17.76 -11.34
N ALA A 110 12.82 -17.60 -10.40
CA ALA A 110 12.40 -18.64 -9.48
C ALA A 110 11.33 -19.58 -10.05
N SER A 111 10.49 -19.13 -11.01
CA SER A 111 9.28 -19.85 -11.38
C SER A 111 8.86 -19.62 -12.84
N ASN A 112 8.15 -20.59 -13.39
CA ASN A 112 7.48 -20.50 -14.68
C ASN A 112 6.04 -19.98 -14.58
N GLU A 113 5.54 -19.71 -13.36
CA GLU A 113 4.22 -19.19 -13.12
C GLU A 113 4.03 -17.79 -13.71
N LYS A 114 2.85 -17.49 -14.23
CA LYS A 114 2.52 -16.15 -14.71
C LYS A 114 2.56 -15.13 -13.58
N LEU A 115 2.77 -13.87 -13.92
CA LEU A 115 2.59 -12.76 -13.00
C LEU A 115 1.12 -12.61 -12.61
N TYR A 116 0.86 -12.27 -11.36
CA TYR A 116 -0.47 -11.91 -10.88
C TYR A 116 -0.77 -10.43 -11.08
N GLY A 117 0.25 -9.57 -10.98
CA GLY A 117 0.14 -8.14 -11.24
C GLY A 117 0.53 -7.73 -12.68
N VAL A 118 0.26 -6.47 -13.02
CA VAL A 118 0.77 -5.88 -14.26
C VAL A 118 2.29 -5.92 -14.24
N CYS A 119 2.88 -6.42 -15.34
CA CYS A 119 4.34 -6.45 -15.48
C CYS A 119 4.90 -5.02 -15.56
N VAL A 120 5.75 -4.68 -14.61
CA VAL A 120 6.49 -3.41 -14.54
C VAL A 120 7.99 -3.62 -14.64
N ASP A 121 8.46 -4.86 -14.63
CA ASP A 121 9.86 -5.21 -14.83
C ASP A 121 10.24 -5.15 -16.32
N PRO A 122 11.07 -4.18 -16.75
CA PRO A 122 11.47 -4.05 -18.15
C PRO A 122 12.42 -5.16 -18.61
N ARG A 123 12.91 -5.96 -17.67
CA ARG A 123 13.87 -7.06 -17.93
C ARG A 123 13.23 -8.45 -17.83
N PHE A 124 11.95 -8.55 -17.49
CA PHE A 124 11.23 -9.80 -17.23
C PHE A 124 11.37 -10.83 -18.37
N CYS A 125 11.20 -10.39 -19.62
CA CYS A 125 11.25 -11.25 -20.80
C CYS A 125 12.65 -11.75 -21.17
N TYR A 126 13.71 -11.16 -20.60
CA TYR A 126 15.09 -11.55 -20.86
C TYR A 126 15.59 -12.62 -19.90
N VAL A 127 14.83 -12.99 -18.89
CA VAL A 127 15.19 -14.02 -17.93
C VAL A 127 14.78 -15.40 -18.46
N LYS A 128 15.71 -16.35 -18.42
CA LYS A 128 15.35 -17.76 -18.60
C LYS A 128 14.55 -18.19 -17.38
N ARG A 129 13.25 -18.40 -17.58
CA ARG A 129 12.29 -18.66 -16.51
C ARG A 129 12.61 -19.93 -15.73
N GLY A 130 12.45 -19.86 -14.39
CA GLY A 130 12.58 -20.99 -13.49
C GLY A 130 14.02 -21.52 -13.30
N ILE A 131 15.03 -20.85 -13.82
CA ILE A 131 16.42 -21.33 -13.78
C ILE A 131 17.06 -21.27 -12.38
N ALA A 132 16.55 -20.41 -11.49
CA ALA A 132 17.07 -20.20 -10.14
C ALA A 132 15.97 -20.16 -9.08
N PRO A 133 15.36 -21.32 -8.71
CA PRO A 133 14.29 -21.37 -7.70
C PRO A 133 14.78 -21.10 -6.28
N TYR A 134 16.09 -21.16 -6.06
CA TYR A 134 16.74 -20.97 -4.74
C TYR A 134 17.57 -19.71 -4.71
N VAL A 135 17.64 -19.05 -3.56
CA VAL A 135 18.44 -17.83 -3.35
C VAL A 135 19.92 -18.09 -3.68
N GLU A 136 20.46 -19.24 -3.29
CA GLU A 136 21.82 -19.65 -3.56
C GLU A 136 22.13 -19.72 -5.06
N TRP A 137 21.12 -19.97 -5.90
CA TRP A 137 21.26 -20.06 -7.35
C TRP A 137 21.10 -18.72 -8.07
N LEU A 138 20.83 -17.64 -7.35
CA LEU A 138 20.90 -16.29 -7.93
C LEU A 138 22.35 -15.89 -8.30
N GLY A 139 23.34 -16.52 -7.69
CA GLY A 139 24.74 -16.44 -8.16
C GLY A 139 24.96 -17.36 -9.38
N ILE A 140 25.39 -16.78 -10.50
CA ILE A 140 25.63 -17.53 -11.77
C ILE A 140 26.65 -18.66 -11.55
N ARG A 141 27.64 -18.44 -10.69
CA ARG A 141 28.72 -19.42 -10.43
C ARG A 141 28.25 -20.59 -9.58
N GLU A 142 27.27 -20.35 -8.72
CA GLU A 142 26.74 -21.34 -7.78
C GLU A 142 25.51 -22.08 -8.34
N ASN A 143 24.95 -21.61 -9.46
CA ASN A 143 23.82 -22.24 -10.11
C ASN A 143 24.29 -23.36 -11.06
N PRO A 144 23.96 -24.63 -10.82
CA PRO A 144 24.37 -25.73 -11.66
C PRO A 144 23.78 -25.66 -13.08
N GLN A 145 22.74 -24.83 -13.30
CA GLN A 145 22.14 -24.62 -14.62
C GLN A 145 22.82 -23.47 -15.41
N GLY A 146 23.83 -22.81 -14.85
CA GLY A 146 24.61 -21.80 -15.55
C GLY A 146 23.91 -20.47 -15.79
N GLY A 147 22.97 -20.07 -14.92
CA GLY A 147 22.27 -18.78 -15.01
C GLY A 147 22.01 -18.20 -13.64
N GLY A 148 21.64 -16.91 -13.57
CA GLY A 148 21.39 -16.27 -12.29
C GLY A 148 21.35 -14.74 -12.42
N TRP A 149 21.18 -14.07 -11.29
CA TRP A 149 21.09 -12.62 -11.20
C TRP A 149 22.47 -11.94 -11.33
N ALA A 150 23.47 -12.45 -10.63
CA ALA A 150 24.79 -11.82 -10.57
C ALA A 150 25.94 -12.81 -10.73
N ALA A 151 27.04 -12.32 -11.34
CA ALA A 151 28.25 -13.07 -11.56
C ALA A 151 29.21 -13.11 -10.34
N GLY A 152 28.90 -12.33 -9.31
CA GLY A 152 29.72 -12.25 -8.09
C GLY A 152 29.73 -13.57 -7.32
N LYS A 153 30.90 -13.97 -6.82
CA LYS A 153 31.03 -15.19 -5.99
C LYS A 153 30.20 -15.09 -4.70
N ASN A 154 29.54 -16.18 -4.36
CA ASN A 154 28.71 -16.31 -3.14
C ASN A 154 27.55 -15.28 -3.07
N TYR A 155 27.00 -14.89 -4.21
CA TYR A 155 25.99 -13.85 -4.26
C TYR A 155 24.75 -14.21 -3.41
N GLY A 156 24.17 -15.38 -3.63
CA GLY A 156 23.01 -15.85 -2.86
C GLY A 156 23.31 -16.01 -1.36
N SER A 157 24.51 -16.50 -1.02
CA SER A 157 24.92 -16.64 0.39
C SER A 157 24.98 -15.31 1.12
N LYS A 158 25.47 -14.25 0.45
CA LYS A 158 25.49 -12.89 1.03
C LYS A 158 24.07 -12.35 1.29
N ILE A 159 23.13 -12.63 0.41
CA ILE A 159 21.70 -12.28 0.65
C ILE A 159 21.20 -13.02 1.88
N LEU A 160 21.49 -14.31 2.02
CA LEU A 160 21.05 -15.12 3.15
C LEU A 160 21.70 -14.70 4.48
N GLU A 161 22.97 -14.26 4.45
CA GLU A 161 23.65 -13.69 5.63
C GLU A 161 22.93 -12.40 6.11
N ILE A 162 22.51 -11.53 5.18
CA ILE A 162 21.75 -10.33 5.51
C ILE A 162 20.37 -10.72 6.05
N LEU A 163 19.69 -11.65 5.38
CA LEU A 163 18.37 -12.14 5.79
C LEU A 163 18.42 -12.74 7.22
N ALA A 164 19.45 -13.53 7.53
CA ALA A 164 19.64 -14.07 8.88
C ALA A 164 19.78 -12.97 9.93
N LYS A 165 20.51 -11.89 9.63
CA LYS A 165 20.65 -10.73 10.52
C LYS A 165 19.32 -9.98 10.67
N ILE A 166 18.50 -9.90 9.62
CA ILE A 166 17.17 -9.29 9.67
C ILE A 166 16.24 -10.12 10.58
N ILE A 167 16.21 -11.45 10.38
CA ILE A 167 15.38 -12.37 11.19
C ILE A 167 15.82 -12.36 12.66
N ALA A 168 17.11 -12.18 12.93
CA ALA A 168 17.64 -12.08 14.30
C ALA A 168 17.37 -10.73 14.98
N MET A 169 16.82 -9.73 14.26
CA MET A 169 16.35 -8.52 14.92
C MET A 169 15.22 -8.89 15.88
N PRO A 170 15.21 -8.30 17.09
CA PRO A 170 14.11 -8.56 18.01
C PRO A 170 12.80 -8.33 17.26
N GLU A 171 11.93 -9.31 17.22
CA GLU A 171 10.53 -8.99 17.12
C GLU A 171 10.26 -8.17 18.36
N VAL A 172 10.11 -6.87 18.20
CA VAL A 172 9.34 -6.15 19.20
C VAL A 172 8.00 -6.88 19.12
N ASN A 173 7.77 -7.77 20.11
CA ASN A 173 6.43 -8.26 20.31
C ASN A 173 5.58 -7.04 20.05
N LYS A 174 4.69 -7.11 19.05
CA LYS A 174 3.47 -6.37 19.17
C LYS A 174 2.88 -6.86 20.53
N GLU A 175 3.31 -6.32 21.63
CA GLU A 175 2.33 -5.71 22.49
C GLU A 175 1.57 -4.90 21.50
N ASP A 176 0.41 -5.40 21.15
CA ASP A 176 -0.55 -4.66 20.37
C ASP A 176 -0.51 -3.26 20.96
N VAL A 177 0.21 -2.34 20.28
CA VAL A 177 -0.14 -0.95 20.38
C VAL A 177 -1.41 -0.91 19.54
N THR A 178 -2.41 -1.66 20.03
CA THR A 178 -3.78 -1.51 19.62
C THR A 178 -4.05 -0.07 19.95
N MET A 179 -4.22 0.73 18.90
CA MET A 179 -4.60 2.12 19.07
C MET A 179 -5.73 2.14 20.09
N ASN A 180 -5.46 2.65 21.28
CA ASN A 180 -6.44 2.63 22.36
C ASN A 180 -7.54 3.65 22.03
N LEU A 181 -8.76 3.17 21.90
CA LEU A 181 -9.91 4.04 21.65
C LEU A 181 -10.32 4.70 22.97
N ASN A 182 -9.99 5.97 23.11
CA ASN A 182 -10.37 6.76 24.27
C ASN A 182 -11.87 7.04 24.27
N THR A 183 -12.55 6.67 25.36
CA THR A 183 -14.00 6.78 25.51
C THR A 183 -14.45 7.95 26.39
N SER A 184 -13.52 8.77 26.87
CA SER A 184 -13.82 9.86 27.83
C SER A 184 -14.65 11.00 27.25
N LEU A 185 -14.77 11.10 25.92
CA LEU A 185 -15.50 12.14 25.20
C LEU A 185 -16.73 11.60 24.48
N ILE A 186 -17.25 10.44 24.87
CA ILE A 186 -18.52 9.93 24.34
C ILE A 186 -19.66 10.85 24.79
N SER A 187 -20.47 11.27 23.82
CA SER A 187 -21.64 12.12 24.05
C SER A 187 -22.81 11.70 23.15
N ASN A 188 -24.04 11.99 23.59
CA ASN A 188 -25.21 11.90 22.76
C ASN A 188 -25.45 13.15 21.90
N ASN A 189 -24.64 14.20 22.06
CA ASN A 189 -24.70 15.40 21.24
C ASN A 189 -24.49 15.05 19.77
N ASN A 190 -25.30 15.63 18.89
CA ASN A 190 -25.28 15.34 17.45
C ASN A 190 -25.40 13.84 17.09
N SER A 191 -26.15 13.08 17.89
CA SER A 191 -26.53 11.71 17.59
C SER A 191 -28.04 11.55 17.66
N TYR A 192 -28.55 10.51 17.03
CA TYR A 192 -29.99 10.25 17.03
C TYR A 192 -30.27 8.76 17.25
N ALA A 193 -31.53 8.37 17.08
CA ALA A 193 -32.10 7.08 17.45
C ALA A 193 -31.16 5.86 17.33
N ASN A 194 -31.50 4.80 18.01
CA ASN A 194 -30.71 3.57 18.02
C ASN A 194 -30.44 3.03 16.63
N GLN A 195 -29.24 2.52 16.44
CA GLN A 195 -28.79 1.82 15.23
C GLN A 195 -28.23 0.43 15.56
N VAL A 196 -28.18 -0.43 14.54
CA VAL A 196 -27.37 -1.64 14.50
C VAL A 196 -26.37 -1.48 13.36
N PRO A 197 -25.08 -1.29 13.65
CA PRO A 197 -24.07 -1.09 12.60
C PRO A 197 -23.95 -2.30 11.70
N LYS A 198 -24.00 -2.06 10.39
CA LYS A 198 -23.76 -3.04 9.32
C LYS A 198 -22.58 -2.63 8.44
N TYR A 199 -22.23 -1.35 8.47
CA TYR A 199 -21.16 -0.76 7.68
C TYR A 199 -20.20 0.03 8.57
N ILE A 200 -18.97 0.16 8.10
CA ILE A 200 -18.02 1.17 8.57
C ILE A 200 -17.73 2.09 7.39
N VAL A 201 -17.89 3.40 7.58
CA VAL A 201 -17.62 4.41 6.56
C VAL A 201 -16.37 5.19 6.96
N ILE A 202 -15.38 5.19 6.07
CA ILE A 202 -14.11 5.91 6.27
C ILE A 202 -14.23 7.30 5.66
N HIS A 203 -13.85 8.29 6.47
CA HIS A 203 -13.81 9.71 6.14
C HIS A 203 -12.44 10.31 6.44
N ASN A 204 -12.24 11.56 6.09
CA ASN A 204 -11.29 12.43 6.73
C ASN A 204 -11.91 13.81 7.00
N THR A 205 -11.44 14.48 8.05
CA THR A 205 -12.07 15.70 8.57
C THR A 205 -12.01 16.90 7.62
N ASP A 206 -11.17 16.86 6.59
CA ASP A 206 -10.86 18.00 5.70
C ASP A 206 -10.56 19.33 6.47
N ASN A 207 -10.16 19.21 7.74
CA ASN A 207 -9.78 20.33 8.59
C ASN A 207 -8.25 20.37 8.74
N PHE A 208 -7.61 21.25 7.99
CA PHE A 208 -6.16 21.39 7.93
C PHE A 208 -5.62 22.42 8.96
N ALA A 209 -6.46 22.95 9.84
CA ALA A 209 -6.01 23.90 10.87
C ALA A 209 -5.05 23.21 11.85
N LYS A 210 -4.07 24.00 12.35
CA LYS A 210 -3.14 23.51 13.38
C LYS A 210 -3.93 23.14 14.64
N GLY A 211 -3.69 21.94 15.17
CA GLY A 211 -4.35 21.44 16.38
C GLY A 211 -5.75 20.86 16.15
N ALA A 212 -6.25 20.75 14.89
CA ALA A 212 -7.50 20.08 14.55
C ALA A 212 -7.34 18.54 14.61
N ASN A 213 -6.86 18.03 15.75
CA ASN A 213 -6.58 16.63 16.01
C ASN A 213 -7.82 15.84 16.49
N ALA A 214 -7.68 14.55 16.76
CA ALA A 214 -8.78 13.67 17.17
C ALA A 214 -9.46 14.15 18.44
N LYS A 215 -8.68 14.55 19.45
CA LYS A 215 -9.20 15.08 20.72
C LYS A 215 -9.99 16.36 20.52
N ALA A 216 -9.50 17.30 19.71
CA ALA A 216 -10.17 18.57 19.46
C ALA A 216 -11.53 18.37 18.78
N HIS A 217 -11.62 17.49 17.76
CA HIS A 217 -12.88 17.17 17.10
C HIS A 217 -13.86 16.44 18.03
N ALA A 218 -13.39 15.41 18.75
CA ALA A 218 -14.21 14.68 19.70
C ALA A 218 -14.75 15.60 20.80
N LYS A 219 -13.89 16.51 21.32
CA LYS A 219 -14.30 17.49 22.34
C LYS A 219 -15.32 18.51 21.78
N ALA A 220 -15.11 19.01 20.57
CA ALA A 220 -16.05 19.94 19.96
C ALA A 220 -17.43 19.29 19.76
N GLN A 221 -17.50 18.02 19.34
CA GLN A 221 -18.74 17.27 19.23
C GLN A 221 -19.35 17.00 20.61
N HIS A 222 -18.55 16.59 21.61
CA HIS A 222 -18.98 16.37 22.98
C HIS A 222 -19.63 17.62 23.59
N ASP A 223 -19.04 18.79 23.36
CA ASP A 223 -19.51 20.06 23.88
C ASP A 223 -20.71 20.64 23.08
N GLY A 224 -21.17 19.96 22.04
CA GLY A 224 -22.30 20.38 21.21
C GLY A 224 -21.98 21.50 20.21
N ASN A 225 -20.71 21.71 19.88
CA ASN A 225 -20.26 22.79 18.97
C ASN A 225 -20.44 22.43 17.48
N PHE A 226 -20.86 21.20 17.15
CA PHE A 226 -21.18 20.82 15.79
C PHE A 226 -22.70 20.93 15.54
N SER A 227 -23.06 21.26 14.31
CA SER A 227 -24.45 21.33 13.90
C SER A 227 -24.67 20.58 12.59
N GLY A 228 -25.49 19.53 12.63
CA GLY A 228 -25.86 18.76 11.44
C GLY A 228 -24.79 17.81 10.89
N TYR A 229 -23.68 17.61 11.60
CA TYR A 229 -22.66 16.62 11.28
C TYR A 229 -22.02 16.05 12.55
N SER A 230 -21.64 14.79 12.51
CA SER A 230 -20.97 14.09 13.62
C SER A 230 -20.32 12.80 13.12
N ALA A 231 -19.41 12.24 13.92
CA ALA A 231 -18.83 10.94 13.66
C ALA A 231 -18.88 10.07 14.92
N HIS A 232 -18.62 8.78 14.75
CA HIS A 232 -18.49 7.88 15.89
C HIS A 232 -17.10 7.92 16.48
N VAL A 233 -16.08 8.03 15.61
CA VAL A 233 -14.66 8.01 16.00
C VAL A 233 -13.89 9.05 15.22
N TYR A 234 -13.01 9.76 15.93
CA TYR A 234 -11.96 10.61 15.37
C TYR A 234 -10.59 9.96 15.63
N VAL A 235 -9.74 9.89 14.62
CA VAL A 235 -8.42 9.24 14.68
C VAL A 235 -7.38 10.18 14.09
N ASP A 236 -6.25 10.36 14.76
CA ASP A 236 -5.09 11.06 14.21
C ASP A 236 -3.82 10.20 14.28
N ASP A 237 -2.66 10.79 14.07
CA ASP A 237 -1.38 10.11 14.10
C ASP A 237 -0.88 9.76 15.52
N THR A 238 -1.60 10.14 16.57
CA THR A 238 -1.21 9.94 17.96
C THR A 238 -2.27 9.25 18.82
N GLU A 239 -3.55 9.53 18.57
CA GLU A 239 -4.65 9.07 19.44
C GLU A 239 -5.97 8.87 18.66
N ALA A 240 -6.92 8.15 19.28
CA ALA A 240 -8.26 7.96 18.76
C ALA A 240 -9.30 8.18 19.87
N TYR A 241 -10.39 8.88 19.54
CA TYR A 241 -11.47 9.16 20.45
C TYR A 241 -12.81 8.67 19.90
N GLN A 242 -13.55 7.92 20.72
CA GLN A 242 -14.97 7.69 20.46
C GLN A 242 -15.76 8.91 20.90
N ALA A 243 -16.55 9.46 19.98
CA ALA A 243 -17.37 10.66 20.23
C ALA A 243 -18.88 10.37 20.30
N THR A 244 -19.35 9.31 19.61
CA THR A 244 -20.76 8.87 19.64
C THR A 244 -20.85 7.42 20.10
N PRO A 245 -21.84 7.04 20.95
CA PRO A 245 -22.11 5.64 21.25
C PRO A 245 -22.41 4.85 19.96
N PHE A 246 -21.83 3.66 19.80
CA PHE A 246 -21.99 2.88 18.56
C PHE A 246 -23.42 2.36 18.32
N ASN A 247 -24.26 2.31 19.32
CA ASN A 247 -25.67 1.96 19.20
C ASN A 247 -26.57 3.16 18.83
N ARG A 248 -25.97 4.32 18.54
CA ARG A 248 -26.68 5.52 18.08
C ARG A 248 -26.18 5.94 16.72
N GLY A 249 -27.06 6.48 15.88
CA GLY A 249 -26.69 7.01 14.58
C GLY A 249 -25.90 8.34 14.71
N ALA A 250 -24.99 8.59 13.80
CA ALA A 250 -24.25 9.83 13.65
C ALA A 250 -24.49 10.45 12.27
N TRP A 251 -24.37 11.78 12.16
CA TRP A 251 -24.60 12.53 10.93
C TRP A 251 -23.34 12.61 10.07
N HIS A 252 -22.99 11.54 9.34
CA HIS A 252 -21.78 11.49 8.52
C HIS A 252 -22.01 11.10 7.05
N VAL A 253 -23.20 10.57 6.72
CA VAL A 253 -23.59 10.20 5.36
C VAL A 253 -24.85 11.01 5.00
N GLY A 254 -24.67 12.19 4.40
CA GLY A 254 -25.77 13.15 4.28
C GLY A 254 -26.34 13.33 2.88
N VAL A 255 -25.51 13.73 1.92
CA VAL A 255 -25.96 14.19 0.60
C VAL A 255 -25.50 13.22 -0.49
N ASN A 256 -26.42 12.85 -1.38
CA ASN A 256 -26.13 12.00 -2.52
C ASN A 256 -25.59 12.84 -3.71
N TYR A 257 -24.39 12.53 -4.15
CA TYR A 257 -23.78 13.06 -5.38
C TYR A 257 -23.68 11.98 -6.46
N GLY A 258 -24.44 10.88 -6.36
CA GLY A 258 -24.44 9.78 -7.30
C GLY A 258 -23.70 8.52 -6.81
N GLY A 259 -23.53 8.35 -5.51
CA GLY A 259 -22.86 7.18 -4.94
C GLY A 259 -23.68 5.89 -5.05
N GLY A 260 -23.01 4.78 -5.32
CA GLY A 260 -23.65 3.49 -5.59
C GLY A 260 -24.30 2.82 -4.37
N LEU A 261 -23.89 3.21 -3.15
CA LEU A 261 -24.41 2.63 -1.91
C LEU A 261 -25.36 3.59 -1.15
N PHE A 262 -25.70 4.73 -1.77
CA PHE A 262 -26.61 5.69 -1.11
C PHE A 262 -27.98 5.06 -0.82
N GLY A 263 -28.46 5.23 0.40
CA GLY A 263 -29.69 4.58 0.87
C GLY A 263 -29.51 3.16 1.41
N ILE A 264 -28.54 2.41 0.90
CA ILE A 264 -28.16 1.08 1.40
C ILE A 264 -27.28 1.24 2.66
N CYS A 265 -26.18 1.98 2.54
CA CYS A 265 -25.38 2.43 3.67
C CYS A 265 -25.80 3.86 4.04
N ASN A 266 -26.13 4.11 5.28
CA ASN A 266 -26.68 5.38 5.73
C ASN A 266 -26.35 5.63 7.22
N ASN A 267 -26.77 6.79 7.73
CA ASN A 267 -26.52 7.20 9.11
C ASN A 267 -27.16 6.29 10.19
N HIS A 268 -28.12 5.42 9.81
CA HIS A 268 -28.83 4.54 10.75
C HIS A 268 -28.26 3.11 10.81
N ASN A 269 -27.25 2.80 9.98
CA ASN A 269 -26.68 1.46 9.92
C ASN A 269 -25.15 1.45 9.73
N SER A 270 -24.50 2.58 9.98
CA SER A 270 -23.06 2.68 9.79
C SER A 270 -22.32 3.39 10.92
N ILE A 271 -21.05 3.01 11.11
CA ILE A 271 -20.10 3.67 11.99
C ILE A 271 -19.21 4.56 11.14
N GLY A 272 -19.20 5.88 11.39
CA GLY A 272 -18.29 6.83 10.73
C GLY A 272 -16.98 6.94 11.50
N ILE A 273 -15.87 6.73 10.79
CA ILE A 273 -14.50 6.98 11.28
C ILE A 273 -13.90 8.15 10.51
N GLU A 274 -13.52 9.20 11.19
CA GLU A 274 -12.89 10.40 10.66
C GLU A 274 -11.37 10.38 10.92
N MET A 275 -10.56 10.21 9.88
CA MET A 275 -9.13 10.43 9.96
C MET A 275 -8.85 11.94 9.98
N CYS A 276 -8.21 12.44 11.02
CA CYS A 276 -7.85 13.84 11.14
C CYS A 276 -6.63 14.18 10.27
N VAL A 277 -6.69 15.34 9.60
CA VAL A 277 -5.70 15.78 8.60
C VAL A 277 -5.12 17.17 8.93
N GLN A 278 -4.99 17.48 10.22
CA GLN A 278 -4.49 18.77 10.70
C GLN A 278 -3.09 19.09 10.17
N ALA A 279 -2.74 20.38 10.17
CA ALA A 279 -1.40 20.83 9.76
C ALA A 279 -0.29 20.11 10.56
N GLY A 280 0.67 19.53 9.86
CA GLY A 280 1.83 18.85 10.44
C GLY A 280 1.59 17.41 10.92
N TYR A 281 0.42 16.83 10.68
CA TYR A 281 0.16 15.43 11.01
C TYR A 281 1.05 14.48 10.20
N ASN A 282 1.32 13.31 10.78
CA ASN A 282 1.98 12.21 10.07
C ASN A 282 0.91 11.35 9.39
N TYR A 283 0.79 11.51 8.07
CA TYR A 283 -0.19 10.76 7.28
C TYR A 283 -0.10 9.24 7.48
N ASP A 284 1.10 8.67 7.42
CA ASP A 284 1.24 7.21 7.47
C ASP A 284 0.82 6.65 8.84
N LYS A 285 1.11 7.37 9.91
CA LYS A 285 0.62 7.01 11.25
C LYS A 285 -0.88 7.16 11.37
N ALA A 286 -1.45 8.29 10.94
CA ALA A 286 -2.90 8.51 10.98
C ALA A 286 -3.65 7.46 10.15
N PHE A 287 -3.13 7.13 8.97
CA PHE A 287 -3.64 6.08 8.10
C PHE A 287 -3.59 4.71 8.80
N GLN A 288 -2.44 4.33 9.37
CA GLN A 288 -2.26 3.06 10.07
C GLN A 288 -3.18 2.98 11.31
N ASN A 289 -3.26 4.04 12.11
CA ASN A 289 -4.14 4.13 13.26
C ASN A 289 -5.62 3.97 12.85
N THR A 290 -6.01 4.56 11.72
CA THR A 290 -7.36 4.41 11.17
C THR A 290 -7.65 2.97 10.74
N VAL A 291 -6.67 2.27 10.14
CA VAL A 291 -6.76 0.84 9.82
C VAL A 291 -6.95 0.01 11.09
N GLU A 292 -6.19 0.28 12.15
CA GLU A 292 -6.27 -0.46 13.41
C GLU A 292 -7.62 -0.28 14.11
N ILE A 293 -8.10 0.95 14.22
CA ILE A 293 -9.44 1.24 14.75
C ILE A 293 -10.52 0.58 13.90
N CYS A 294 -10.39 0.62 12.58
CA CYS A 294 -11.32 -0.05 11.68
C CYS A 294 -11.37 -1.56 11.95
N LYS A 295 -10.22 -2.24 12.04
CA LYS A 295 -10.14 -3.67 12.36
C LYS A 295 -10.77 -4.01 13.70
N MET A 296 -10.49 -3.20 14.72
CA MET A 296 -11.10 -3.38 16.04
C MET A 296 -12.62 -3.32 15.98
N LEU A 297 -13.18 -2.36 15.23
CA LEU A 297 -14.63 -2.21 15.08
C LEU A 297 -15.24 -3.31 14.20
N MET A 298 -14.54 -3.73 13.13
CA MET A 298 -14.92 -4.90 12.33
C MET A 298 -15.08 -6.15 13.22
N GLN A 299 -14.10 -6.43 14.05
CA GLN A 299 -14.14 -7.56 14.97
C GLN A 299 -15.25 -7.42 16.01
N LYS A 300 -15.39 -6.23 16.60
CA LYS A 300 -16.39 -5.95 17.64
C LYS A 300 -17.83 -6.12 17.16
N PHE A 301 -18.11 -5.76 15.90
CA PHE A 301 -19.47 -5.74 15.35
C PHE A 301 -19.72 -6.84 14.31
N GLY A 302 -18.75 -7.71 14.04
CA GLY A 302 -18.87 -8.76 13.02
C GLY A 302 -19.00 -8.20 11.60
N ILE A 303 -18.44 -7.02 11.32
CA ILE A 303 -18.49 -6.37 10.01
C ILE A 303 -17.29 -6.87 9.19
N ASP A 304 -17.57 -7.44 8.02
CA ASP A 304 -16.51 -7.88 7.11
C ASP A 304 -15.91 -6.73 6.31
N ALA A 305 -14.82 -7.02 5.61
CA ALA A 305 -14.10 -6.01 4.85
C ALA A 305 -14.89 -5.48 3.64
N ASP A 306 -15.89 -6.20 3.13
CA ASP A 306 -16.71 -5.74 2.01
C ASP A 306 -17.71 -4.66 2.46
N HIS A 307 -18.08 -4.66 3.74
CA HIS A 307 -18.94 -3.65 4.38
C HIS A 307 -18.15 -2.48 5.00
N VAL A 308 -16.82 -2.44 4.80
CA VAL A 308 -16.01 -1.24 5.06
C VAL A 308 -15.89 -0.45 3.76
N VAL A 309 -16.49 0.72 3.71
CA VAL A 309 -16.64 1.54 2.51
C VAL A 309 -16.12 2.96 2.73
N SER A 310 -15.78 3.66 1.66
CA SER A 310 -15.45 5.08 1.72
C SER A 310 -16.73 5.92 1.64
N HIS A 311 -16.69 7.15 2.11
CA HIS A 311 -17.78 8.09 1.88
C HIS A 311 -18.04 8.31 0.37
N TYR A 312 -17.00 8.17 -0.45
CA TYR A 312 -17.15 8.20 -1.90
C TYR A 312 -17.99 7.05 -2.44
N ASP A 313 -17.77 5.82 -1.95
CA ASP A 313 -18.56 4.66 -2.39
C ASP A 313 -20.04 4.83 -2.03
N VAL A 314 -20.33 5.50 -0.91
CA VAL A 314 -21.70 5.74 -0.45
C VAL A 314 -22.35 6.91 -1.19
N CYS A 315 -21.72 8.08 -1.22
CA CYS A 315 -22.34 9.34 -1.67
C CYS A 315 -21.70 9.95 -2.93
N ALA A 316 -20.61 9.40 -3.45
CA ALA A 316 -19.73 10.00 -4.47
C ALA A 316 -19.08 11.34 -4.05
N LYS A 317 -19.11 11.71 -2.76
CA LYS A 317 -18.32 12.81 -2.20
C LYS A 317 -16.83 12.45 -2.27
N ASN A 318 -15.95 13.39 -2.64
CA ASN A 318 -14.50 13.16 -2.62
C ASN A 318 -13.96 13.05 -1.18
N CYS A 319 -14.35 12.00 -0.49
CA CYS A 319 -13.98 11.68 0.89
C CYS A 319 -13.81 10.16 1.05
N PRO A 320 -12.77 9.67 1.71
CA PRO A 320 -11.68 10.41 2.38
C PRO A 320 -10.68 11.02 1.36
N SER A 321 -10.64 12.33 1.27
CA SER A 321 -9.88 13.06 0.24
C SER A 321 -8.37 12.78 0.32
N ALA A 322 -7.80 12.70 1.52
CA ALA A 322 -6.37 12.45 1.75
C ALA A 322 -5.95 11.04 1.29
N ILE A 323 -6.73 10.01 1.64
CA ILE A 323 -6.47 8.62 1.22
C ILE A 323 -6.63 8.47 -0.29
N ARG A 324 -7.67 9.12 -0.86
CA ARG A 324 -7.95 9.08 -2.30
C ARG A 324 -6.88 9.80 -3.12
N ALA A 325 -6.41 10.96 -2.67
CA ALA A 325 -5.36 11.73 -3.34
C ALA A 325 -4.04 10.96 -3.42
N LYS A 326 -3.73 10.12 -2.42
CA LYS A 326 -2.56 9.23 -2.41
C LYS A 326 -2.78 7.91 -3.17
N GLY A 327 -4.01 7.60 -3.60
CA GLY A 327 -4.33 6.31 -4.22
C GLY A 327 -4.33 5.13 -3.23
N ASP A 328 -4.38 5.40 -1.93
CA ASP A 328 -4.19 4.41 -0.85
C ASP A 328 -5.48 3.65 -0.46
N TRP A 329 -6.62 3.89 -1.12
CA TRP A 329 -7.86 3.18 -0.77
C TRP A 329 -7.75 1.66 -0.92
N ASN A 330 -7.15 1.19 -2.00
CA ASN A 330 -6.93 -0.25 -2.20
C ASN A 330 -5.98 -0.83 -1.15
N ARG A 331 -4.95 -0.09 -0.75
CA ARG A 331 -4.05 -0.46 0.34
C ARG A 331 -4.81 -0.54 1.67
N PHE A 332 -5.71 0.41 1.95
CA PHE A 332 -6.58 0.37 3.14
C PHE A 332 -7.40 -0.91 3.16
N LYS A 333 -8.09 -1.23 2.06
CA LYS A 333 -8.89 -2.46 1.90
C LYS A 333 -8.07 -3.73 2.10
N GLN A 334 -6.86 -3.81 1.56
CA GLN A 334 -5.95 -4.93 1.76
C GLN A 334 -5.55 -5.11 3.23
N LEU A 335 -5.21 -4.01 3.90
CA LEU A 335 -4.77 -4.03 5.29
C LEU A 335 -5.88 -4.45 6.27
N ILE A 336 -7.14 -4.18 5.97
CA ILE A 336 -8.29 -4.66 6.77
C ILE A 336 -8.72 -6.09 6.40
N GLY A 337 -8.02 -6.76 5.49
CA GLY A 337 -8.27 -8.16 5.14
C GLY A 337 -9.33 -8.36 4.04
N ALA A 338 -9.66 -7.33 3.24
CA ALA A 338 -10.48 -7.52 2.06
C ALA A 338 -9.80 -8.53 1.13
N LYS A 339 -10.52 -9.57 0.70
CA LYS A 339 -10.07 -10.39 -0.40
C LYS A 339 -9.93 -9.44 -1.58
N THR A 340 -8.72 -9.31 -2.11
CA THR A 340 -8.52 -8.63 -3.38
C THR A 340 -9.27 -9.45 -4.43
N THR A 341 -10.53 -9.13 -4.67
CA THR A 341 -11.03 -9.26 -6.01
C THR A 341 -10.12 -8.35 -6.80
N ALA A 342 -9.31 -8.92 -7.69
CA ALA A 342 -8.63 -8.13 -8.69
C ALA A 342 -9.72 -7.22 -9.27
N THR A 343 -9.71 -5.95 -8.85
CA THR A 343 -10.50 -4.95 -9.54
C THR A 343 -9.87 -5.00 -10.92
N THR A 344 -10.58 -5.62 -11.85
CA THR A 344 -10.31 -5.40 -13.25
C THR A 344 -10.47 -3.91 -13.38
N VAL A 345 -9.37 -3.18 -13.28
CA VAL A 345 -9.30 -1.83 -13.82
C VAL A 345 -9.74 -2.06 -15.24
N ASP A 346 -10.94 -1.60 -15.59
CA ASP A 346 -11.47 -1.70 -16.94
C ASP A 346 -10.38 -1.14 -17.84
N LYS A 347 -9.60 -2.03 -18.42
CA LYS A 347 -8.46 -1.67 -19.26
C LYS A 347 -9.04 -1.11 -20.54
N TYR A 348 -9.01 0.21 -20.66
CA TYR A 348 -9.40 0.87 -21.91
C TYR A 348 -8.16 1.10 -22.75
N TYR A 349 -8.18 0.60 -23.95
CA TYR A 349 -7.26 0.99 -25.02
C TYR A 349 -7.69 2.36 -25.54
N ARG A 350 -6.85 3.37 -25.31
CA ARG A 350 -7.14 4.76 -25.67
C ARG A 350 -6.38 5.14 -26.94
N ILE A 351 -7.07 5.71 -27.91
CA ILE A 351 -6.46 6.15 -29.16
C ILE A 351 -6.22 7.67 -29.05
N ARG A 352 -4.94 8.07 -29.02
CA ARG A 352 -4.48 9.45 -28.86
C ARG A 352 -3.29 9.74 -29.76
N LYS A 353 -3.00 11.01 -30.07
CA LYS A 353 -1.75 11.41 -30.74
C LYS A 353 -0.52 11.18 -29.85
N SER A 354 -0.64 11.47 -28.55
CA SER A 354 0.35 11.11 -27.53
C SER A 354 -0.35 10.84 -26.19
N TRP A 355 0.28 10.11 -25.28
CA TRP A 355 -0.33 9.79 -23.97
C TRP A 355 -0.71 11.04 -23.16
N PRO A 356 0.15 12.10 -23.05
CA PRO A 356 -0.19 13.31 -22.32
C PRO A 356 -1.30 14.15 -22.96
N ASP A 357 -1.53 14.00 -24.27
CA ASP A 357 -2.53 14.79 -25.00
C ASP A 357 -3.93 14.15 -24.90
N SER A 358 -4.57 14.34 -23.74
CA SER A 358 -5.92 13.82 -23.51
C SER A 358 -6.98 14.42 -24.43
N LYS A 359 -6.75 15.63 -24.95
CA LYS A 359 -7.68 16.30 -25.87
C LYS A 359 -7.69 15.68 -27.27
N SER A 360 -6.61 15.00 -27.67
CA SER A 360 -6.56 14.28 -28.95
C SER A 360 -7.24 12.91 -28.91
N GLN A 361 -7.82 12.50 -27.78
CA GLN A 361 -8.43 11.17 -27.65
C GLN A 361 -9.65 11.04 -28.55
N ILE A 362 -9.61 10.08 -29.50
CA ILE A 362 -10.71 9.76 -30.40
C ILE A 362 -11.56 8.58 -29.93
N GLY A 363 -11.06 7.77 -28.98
CA GLY A 363 -11.82 6.67 -28.42
C GLY A 363 -11.16 6.02 -27.21
N ALA A 364 -11.95 5.22 -26.47
CA ALA A 364 -11.51 4.35 -25.38
C ALA A 364 -12.30 3.04 -25.47
N TYR A 365 -11.60 1.91 -25.63
CA TYR A 365 -12.18 0.61 -25.94
C TYR A 365 -11.73 -0.44 -24.93
N LYS A 366 -12.64 -1.31 -24.49
CA LYS A 366 -12.32 -2.44 -23.58
C LYS A 366 -11.52 -3.56 -24.28
N SER A 367 -11.52 -3.59 -25.60
CA SER A 367 -10.81 -4.58 -26.42
C SER A 367 -9.81 -3.90 -27.34
N LEU A 368 -8.60 -4.47 -27.43
CA LEU A 368 -7.56 -4.04 -28.35
C LEU A 368 -8.02 -4.16 -29.81
N GLU A 369 -8.79 -5.20 -30.13
CA GLU A 369 -9.33 -5.38 -31.49
C GLU A 369 -10.28 -4.26 -31.87
N ASN A 370 -11.16 -3.84 -30.96
CA ASN A 370 -12.05 -2.71 -31.20
C ASN A 370 -11.28 -1.39 -31.31
N ALA A 371 -10.23 -1.19 -30.53
CA ALA A 371 -9.36 -0.03 -30.67
C ALA A 371 -8.62 -0.03 -32.02
N LYS A 372 -8.16 -1.19 -32.50
CA LYS A 372 -7.52 -1.31 -33.83
C LYS A 372 -8.45 -0.99 -34.99
N LYS A 373 -9.73 -1.33 -34.90
CA LYS A 373 -10.74 -0.99 -35.95
C LYS A 373 -10.93 0.53 -36.12
N GLU A 374 -10.79 1.28 -35.04
CA GLU A 374 -10.99 2.73 -35.00
C GLU A 374 -9.68 3.52 -35.04
N TRP A 375 -8.54 2.82 -35.20
CA TRP A 375 -7.23 3.47 -35.30
C TRP A 375 -7.13 4.33 -36.58
N LYS A 376 -6.47 5.48 -36.43
CA LYS A 376 -6.18 6.40 -37.55
C LYS A 376 -4.69 6.69 -37.64
N GLN A 377 -4.20 6.94 -38.83
CA GLN A 377 -2.81 7.35 -39.03
C GLN A 377 -2.48 8.61 -38.23
N GLY A 378 -1.32 8.63 -37.57
CA GLY A 378 -0.89 9.70 -36.70
C GLY A 378 -1.39 9.57 -35.23
N TYR A 379 -2.04 8.46 -34.87
CA TYR A 379 -2.50 8.14 -33.51
C TYR A 379 -1.83 6.86 -33.01
N THR A 380 -1.70 6.77 -31.70
CA THR A 380 -1.17 5.59 -30.98
C THR A 380 -2.28 5.00 -30.10
N ILE A 381 -2.32 3.68 -30.02
CA ILE A 381 -3.19 2.96 -29.06
C ILE A 381 -2.37 2.75 -27.78
N TYR A 382 -2.87 3.22 -26.65
CA TYR A 382 -2.25 3.16 -25.34
C TYR A 382 -3.00 2.19 -24.43
#